data_e2cf9af87a641e36f29d86bb4b728d40
#
_entry.id   e2cf9af87a641e36f29d86bb4b728d40
#
_cell.length_a   1.000
_cell.length_b   1.000
_cell.length_c   1.000
_cell.angle_alpha   90.00
_cell.angle_beta   90.00
_cell.angle_gamma   90.00
#
_symmetry.space_group_name_H-M   'P 1'
#
loop_
_entity.id
_entity.type
_entity.pdbx_description
1 polymer ?
#
loop_
_entity_poly.entity_id
_entity_poly.type
_entity_poly.pdbx_seq_one_letter_code
_entity_poly.pdbx_strand_id
1 'polypeptide(L)'
;MLDIKSLPQKETETYFYRIKEFKGLNMHDDGTVMDFEESPDAVNVRFDGGRLKRIKGFGISTWLKDGEQVLLRQLPESVVRLFECQASSPDDEGYKNFYFSGDEGNLYKFTYDSTLKKICAVKVENESGETGIYTYFTQFRLGKENCALLGGPQCGPYIYKEDGKYTLITGDNKPKMKRTAMHYGRMFGVGDPGYPQRIWFSAIDEPGNFAVSETAGGYIEISDMTGNAIDVVSYFDTLYVFCRYGIAALNTLSVQSDFSLENIYYSDSEIIEGSVCVCGNRILFATRYGVYALSGSTVTKVSGKIDGFFENVVCKEETSVYFAGQYFLSFNKSDGAKGMLIFDLLSRQWQIFSGTMPSSMAVFRGKNE
;
A
#
# COMPACT_ATOMS: atom_id res chain seq x y z
N MET A 1 -38.44 34.16 62.04
CA MET A 1 -38.94 33.25 60.97
C MET A 1 -38.40 33.80 59.68
N LEU A 2 -37.41 33.16 59.10
CA LEU A 2 -36.83 33.56 57.83
C LEU A 2 -37.70 33.00 56.71
N ASP A 3 -38.28 33.85 55.91
CA ASP A 3 -39.11 33.55 54.77
C ASP A 3 -38.18 33.11 53.60
N ILE A 4 -38.03 31.86 53.39
CA ILE A 4 -37.25 31.30 52.28
C ILE A 4 -38.13 31.43 51.05
N LYS A 5 -37.93 32.52 50.30
CA LYS A 5 -38.48 32.61 48.94
C LYS A 5 -37.92 31.49 48.07
N SER A 6 -38.78 30.64 47.57
CA SER A 6 -38.44 29.62 46.61
C SER A 6 -37.74 30.25 45.42
N LEU A 7 -36.52 29.81 45.10
CA LEU A 7 -35.84 30.18 43.87
C LEU A 7 -36.76 29.85 42.67
N PRO A 8 -36.88 30.74 41.71
CA PRO A 8 -37.67 30.45 40.52
C PRO A 8 -37.09 29.17 39.86
N GLN A 9 -37.95 28.20 39.68
CA GLN A 9 -37.58 27.01 38.89
C GLN A 9 -37.22 27.51 37.48
N LYS A 10 -35.98 27.34 37.10
CA LYS A 10 -35.55 27.54 35.74
C LYS A 10 -36.28 26.54 34.87
N GLU A 11 -37.19 27.01 34.03
CA GLU A 11 -37.83 26.11 33.07
C GLU A 11 -36.70 25.47 32.24
N THR A 12 -36.62 24.12 32.29
CA THR A 12 -35.70 23.35 31.53
C THR A 12 -36.24 23.31 30.11
N GLU A 13 -35.71 24.15 29.24
CA GLU A 13 -36.00 24.04 27.82
C GLU A 13 -35.46 22.73 27.30
N THR A 14 -36.32 21.88 26.81
CA THR A 14 -35.93 20.59 26.19
C THR A 14 -35.80 20.77 24.70
N TYR A 15 -34.57 20.68 24.21
CA TYR A 15 -34.28 20.76 22.80
C TYR A 15 -34.26 19.33 22.20
N PHE A 16 -34.97 19.16 21.10
CA PHE A 16 -34.96 17.92 20.34
C PHE A 16 -34.10 18.11 19.11
N TYR A 17 -33.02 17.34 19.01
CA TYR A 17 -32.18 17.29 17.82
C TYR A 17 -32.48 16.01 17.04
N ARG A 18 -32.67 16.15 15.75
CA ARG A 18 -32.85 15.03 14.85
C ARG A 18 -31.65 14.90 13.93
N ILE A 19 -30.81 13.89 14.14
CA ILE A 19 -29.74 13.52 13.21
C ILE A 19 -30.38 12.93 11.96
N LYS A 20 -30.23 13.57 10.82
CA LYS A 20 -30.76 13.14 9.52
C LYS A 20 -29.79 12.22 8.80
N GLU A 21 -28.50 12.54 8.87
CA GLU A 21 -27.43 11.76 8.29
C GLU A 21 -26.17 11.88 9.14
N PHE A 22 -25.28 10.89 9.01
CA PHE A 22 -23.97 10.94 9.65
C PHE A 22 -22.92 11.41 8.63
N LYS A 23 -22.15 12.46 8.98
CA LYS A 23 -21.15 13.10 8.12
C LYS A 23 -19.75 12.52 8.27
N GLY A 24 -19.55 11.60 9.21
CA GLY A 24 -18.28 10.91 9.39
C GLY A 24 -17.62 11.16 10.74
N LEU A 25 -16.35 10.75 10.78
CA LEU A 25 -15.51 10.89 11.96
C LEU A 25 -14.87 12.28 12.00
N ASN A 26 -14.93 12.92 13.17
CA ASN A 26 -14.25 14.19 13.44
C ASN A 26 -13.61 14.13 14.83
N MET A 27 -12.31 13.92 14.88
CA MET A 27 -11.49 13.84 16.09
C MET A 27 -10.67 15.11 16.33
N HIS A 28 -10.86 16.13 15.48
CA HIS A 28 -10.11 17.38 15.53
C HIS A 28 -10.84 18.46 16.32
N ASP A 29 -12.14 18.60 16.09
CA ASP A 29 -12.93 19.67 16.67
C ASP A 29 -13.38 19.31 18.10
N ASP A 30 -13.41 20.32 18.97
CA ASP A 30 -14.01 20.20 20.29
C ASP A 30 -15.52 19.93 20.17
N GLY A 31 -16.08 19.13 21.08
CA GLY A 31 -17.49 18.77 21.08
C GLY A 31 -18.47 19.95 21.14
N THR A 32 -18.00 21.17 21.46
CA THR A 32 -18.81 22.40 21.43
C THR A 32 -18.92 23.04 20.05
N VAL A 33 -18.00 22.71 19.13
CA VAL A 33 -17.92 23.27 17.76
C VAL A 33 -18.25 22.23 16.70
N MET A 34 -18.12 20.94 17.05
CA MET A 34 -18.37 19.80 16.16
C MET A 34 -19.84 19.76 15.71
N ASP A 35 -20.06 19.43 14.43
CA ASP A 35 -21.41 19.23 13.91
C ASP A 35 -22.08 18.01 14.61
N PHE A 36 -23.34 18.14 14.97
CA PHE A 36 -24.13 17.04 15.58
C PHE A 36 -24.25 15.78 14.70
N GLU A 37 -23.97 15.93 13.41
CA GLU A 37 -23.98 14.82 12.45
C GLU A 37 -22.60 14.16 12.31
N GLU A 38 -21.57 14.64 13.00
CA GLU A 38 -20.23 14.05 13.09
C GLU A 38 -20.05 13.29 14.41
N SER A 39 -19.09 12.38 14.45
CA SER A 39 -18.76 11.59 15.64
C SER A 39 -17.30 11.74 16.02
N PRO A 40 -16.94 12.02 17.27
CA PRO A 40 -15.56 12.07 17.72
C PRO A 40 -14.95 10.67 17.88
N ASP A 41 -15.79 9.64 18.04
CA ASP A 41 -15.35 8.27 18.27
C ASP A 41 -16.31 7.28 17.59
N ALA A 42 -15.92 6.78 16.44
CA ALA A 42 -16.70 5.81 15.68
C ALA A 42 -15.77 4.71 15.14
N VAL A 43 -15.75 3.57 15.82
CA VAL A 43 -14.90 2.42 15.53
C VAL A 43 -15.73 1.26 15.02
N ASN A 44 -15.24 0.52 14.02
CA ASN A 44 -15.91 -0.63 13.41
C ASN A 44 -17.27 -0.32 12.77
N VAL A 45 -17.49 0.93 12.37
CA VAL A 45 -18.65 1.38 11.61
C VAL A 45 -18.21 2.08 10.33
N ARG A 46 -19.05 1.98 9.30
CA ARG A 46 -18.88 2.70 8.05
C ARG A 46 -20.05 3.66 7.84
N PHE A 47 -19.75 4.75 7.20
CA PHE A 47 -20.74 5.73 6.77
C PHE A 47 -21.11 5.42 5.31
N ASP A 48 -22.38 5.13 5.08
CA ASP A 48 -22.87 4.72 3.76
C ASP A 48 -24.17 5.45 3.45
N GLY A 49 -24.11 6.46 2.57
CA GLY A 49 -25.26 7.30 2.23
C GLY A 49 -25.89 8.00 3.44
N GLY A 50 -25.07 8.54 4.34
CA GLY A 50 -25.54 9.19 5.57
C GLY A 50 -26.01 8.23 6.67
N ARG A 51 -25.85 6.92 6.49
CA ARG A 51 -26.25 5.91 7.47
C ARG A 51 -25.03 5.23 8.08
N LEU A 52 -25.10 5.00 9.40
CA LEU A 52 -24.13 4.14 10.09
C LEU A 52 -24.44 2.68 9.80
N LYS A 53 -23.43 1.97 9.30
CA LYS A 53 -23.49 0.51 9.12
C LYS A 53 -22.30 -0.13 9.83
N ARG A 54 -22.50 -1.26 10.45
CA ARG A 54 -21.41 -2.04 11.03
C ARG A 54 -20.47 -2.53 9.93
N ILE A 55 -19.16 -2.38 10.12
CA ILE A 55 -18.17 -3.04 9.28
C ILE A 55 -18.24 -4.53 9.57
N LYS A 56 -18.43 -5.35 8.54
CA LYS A 56 -18.31 -6.80 8.67
C LYS A 56 -16.85 -7.13 8.96
N GLY A 57 -16.61 -8.01 9.94
CA GLY A 57 -15.27 -8.48 10.25
C GLY A 57 -14.65 -9.25 9.08
N PHE A 58 -13.36 -9.50 9.17
CA PHE A 58 -12.67 -10.37 8.23
C PHE A 58 -13.16 -11.81 8.39
N GLY A 59 -13.45 -12.44 7.28
CA GLY A 59 -13.78 -13.86 7.21
C GLY A 59 -12.61 -14.67 6.69
N ILE A 60 -12.74 -15.99 6.76
CA ILE A 60 -11.85 -16.91 6.06
C ILE A 60 -12.01 -16.65 4.57
N SER A 61 -10.88 -16.53 3.85
CA SER A 61 -10.88 -16.32 2.42
C SER A 61 -11.51 -17.52 1.70
N THR A 62 -12.56 -17.26 0.95
CA THR A 62 -13.15 -18.24 0.02
C THR A 62 -12.96 -17.73 -1.40
N TRP A 63 -12.71 -18.61 -2.32
CA TRP A 63 -12.53 -18.33 -3.74
C TRP A 63 -13.61 -19.02 -4.54
N LEU A 64 -13.99 -18.46 -5.68
CA LEU A 64 -14.93 -19.11 -6.58
C LEU A 64 -14.15 -19.95 -7.58
N LYS A 65 -14.50 -21.23 -7.68
CA LYS A 65 -14.07 -22.13 -8.73
C LYS A 65 -15.30 -22.85 -9.30
N ASP A 66 -15.50 -22.73 -10.60
CA ASP A 66 -16.65 -23.32 -11.29
C ASP A 66 -18.01 -22.98 -10.64
N GLY A 67 -18.13 -21.77 -10.05
CA GLY A 67 -19.32 -21.28 -9.35
C GLY A 67 -19.46 -21.74 -7.91
N GLU A 68 -18.58 -22.60 -7.40
CA GLU A 68 -18.57 -23.06 -6.01
C GLU A 68 -17.56 -22.30 -5.17
N GLN A 69 -17.91 -22.06 -3.89
CA GLN A 69 -16.99 -21.46 -2.91
C GLN A 69 -15.97 -22.48 -2.44
N VAL A 70 -14.69 -22.18 -2.63
CA VAL A 70 -13.57 -23.02 -2.22
C VAL A 70 -12.78 -22.35 -1.11
N LEU A 71 -12.50 -23.08 -0.03
CA LEU A 71 -11.73 -22.58 1.11
C LEU A 71 -10.23 -22.58 0.82
N LEU A 72 -9.53 -21.57 1.35
CA LEU A 72 -8.08 -21.57 1.40
C LEU A 72 -7.61 -22.59 2.47
N ARG A 73 -6.67 -23.43 2.10
CA ARG A 73 -5.97 -24.31 3.04
C ARG A 73 -5.04 -23.49 3.95
N GLN A 74 -4.66 -24.05 5.09
CA GLN A 74 -3.62 -23.48 5.93
C GLN A 74 -2.33 -23.29 5.09
N LEU A 75 -1.76 -22.08 5.21
CA LEU A 75 -0.53 -21.74 4.48
C LEU A 75 0.68 -22.45 5.10
N PRO A 76 1.70 -22.81 4.28
CA PRO A 76 2.90 -23.49 4.75
C PRO A 76 3.82 -22.62 5.59
N GLU A 77 3.78 -21.30 5.37
CA GLU A 77 4.58 -20.29 6.07
C GLU A 77 3.74 -19.07 6.40
N SER A 78 4.22 -18.24 7.33
CA SER A 78 3.62 -16.93 7.60
C SER A 78 3.85 -15.98 6.41
N VAL A 79 2.82 -15.24 6.04
CA VAL A 79 2.89 -14.31 4.92
C VAL A 79 3.63 -13.04 5.34
N VAL A 80 4.74 -12.76 4.69
CA VAL A 80 5.46 -11.48 4.81
C VAL A 80 4.90 -10.47 3.81
N ARG A 81 4.73 -10.86 2.55
CA ARG A 81 4.22 -9.98 1.49
C ARG A 81 3.35 -10.75 0.51
N LEU A 82 2.23 -10.14 0.14
CA LEU A 82 1.36 -10.59 -0.93
C LEU A 82 1.71 -9.86 -2.22
N PHE A 83 1.65 -10.58 -3.33
CA PHE A 83 1.86 -10.04 -4.67
C PHE A 83 0.73 -10.45 -5.60
N GLU A 84 0.30 -9.55 -6.45
CA GLU A 84 -0.60 -9.81 -7.56
C GLU A 84 0.19 -9.73 -8.87
N CYS A 85 -0.05 -10.68 -9.75
CA CYS A 85 0.42 -10.66 -11.14
C CYS A 85 -0.80 -10.57 -12.05
N GLN A 86 -0.73 -9.75 -13.10
CA GLN A 86 -1.83 -9.71 -14.07
C GLN A 86 -2.01 -11.06 -14.75
N ALA A 87 -3.25 -11.46 -14.96
CA ALA A 87 -3.57 -12.68 -15.68
C ALA A 87 -3.02 -12.64 -17.11
N SER A 88 -2.44 -13.73 -17.56
CA SER A 88 -1.99 -13.90 -18.95
C SER A 88 -3.18 -14.00 -19.91
N SER A 89 -4.32 -14.47 -19.41
CA SER A 89 -5.57 -14.62 -20.14
C SER A 89 -6.74 -14.07 -19.33
N PRO A 90 -7.76 -13.45 -19.97
CA PRO A 90 -9.00 -13.07 -19.31
C PRO A 90 -9.76 -14.25 -18.69
N ASP A 91 -9.43 -15.47 -19.12
CA ASP A 91 -10.04 -16.71 -18.64
C ASP A 91 -9.33 -17.34 -17.43
N ASP A 92 -8.22 -16.76 -16.97
CA ASP A 92 -7.51 -17.26 -15.82
C ASP A 92 -8.33 -17.06 -14.53
N GLU A 93 -8.36 -18.13 -13.72
CA GLU A 93 -8.93 -18.07 -12.37
C GLU A 93 -8.05 -17.16 -11.51
N GLY A 94 -8.63 -16.11 -10.91
CA GLY A 94 -7.87 -15.04 -10.26
C GLY A 94 -6.88 -15.49 -9.19
N TYR A 95 -7.14 -16.59 -8.44
CA TYR A 95 -6.20 -17.12 -7.45
C TYR A 95 -4.85 -17.52 -8.06
N LYS A 96 -4.79 -17.89 -9.34
CA LYS A 96 -3.55 -18.26 -10.05
C LYS A 96 -2.57 -17.10 -10.20
N ASN A 97 -3.05 -15.89 -10.01
CA ASN A 97 -2.25 -14.68 -10.16
C ASN A 97 -1.74 -14.15 -8.81
N PHE A 98 -2.01 -14.88 -7.72
CA PHE A 98 -1.53 -14.52 -6.40
C PHE A 98 -0.31 -15.31 -5.98
N TYR A 99 0.64 -14.57 -5.40
CA TYR A 99 1.88 -15.08 -4.85
C TYR A 99 2.08 -14.50 -3.46
N PHE A 100 2.87 -15.15 -2.65
CA PHE A 100 3.35 -14.55 -1.41
C PHE A 100 4.79 -14.97 -1.10
N SER A 101 5.50 -14.07 -0.43
CA SER A 101 6.75 -14.37 0.22
C SER A 101 6.48 -14.88 1.63
N GLY A 102 7.03 -16.02 1.97
CA GLY A 102 7.01 -16.58 3.32
C GLY A 102 8.14 -16.02 4.18
N ASP A 103 8.01 -16.20 5.50
CA ASP A 103 8.99 -15.75 6.49
C ASP A 103 10.28 -16.59 6.50
N GLU A 104 10.25 -17.79 5.93
CA GLU A 104 11.45 -18.62 5.70
C GLU A 104 12.17 -18.28 4.38
N GLY A 105 11.70 -17.28 3.64
CA GLY A 105 12.32 -16.81 2.40
C GLY A 105 11.95 -17.60 1.15
N ASN A 106 10.80 -18.23 1.15
CA ASN A 106 10.28 -18.93 -0.01
C ASN A 106 9.18 -18.13 -0.72
N LEU A 107 9.08 -18.31 -2.03
CA LEU A 107 7.98 -17.77 -2.83
C LEU A 107 6.95 -18.88 -3.06
N TYR A 108 5.68 -18.53 -2.87
CA TYR A 108 4.55 -19.44 -3.08
C TYR A 108 3.57 -18.86 -4.09
N LYS A 109 2.98 -19.75 -4.89
CA LYS A 109 1.87 -19.47 -5.80
C LYS A 109 0.63 -20.19 -5.34
N PHE A 110 -0.53 -19.53 -5.41
CA PHE A 110 -1.81 -20.19 -5.13
C PHE A 110 -2.27 -21.07 -6.29
N THR A 111 -2.71 -22.28 -5.97
CA THR A 111 -3.20 -23.28 -6.91
C THR A 111 -4.40 -24.03 -6.33
N TYR A 112 -5.22 -24.61 -7.21
CA TYR A 112 -6.32 -25.47 -6.77
C TYR A 112 -5.88 -26.93 -6.69
N ASP A 113 -6.05 -27.54 -5.52
CA ASP A 113 -5.86 -28.96 -5.30
C ASP A 113 -7.19 -29.68 -5.50
N SER A 114 -7.32 -30.45 -6.57
CA SER A 114 -8.54 -31.20 -6.92
C SER A 114 -8.86 -32.33 -5.93
N THR A 115 -7.85 -32.89 -5.28
CA THR A 115 -8.01 -33.97 -4.29
C THR A 115 -8.59 -33.43 -3.00
N LEU A 116 -8.07 -32.31 -2.53
CA LEU A 116 -8.53 -31.63 -1.30
C LEU A 116 -9.74 -30.73 -1.55
N LYS A 117 -10.06 -30.42 -2.81
CA LYS A 117 -11.06 -29.42 -3.22
C LYS A 117 -10.86 -28.08 -2.49
N LYS A 118 -9.61 -27.60 -2.44
CA LYS A 118 -9.20 -26.39 -1.75
C LYS A 118 -8.16 -25.63 -2.56
N ILE A 119 -8.06 -24.32 -2.32
CA ILE A 119 -6.92 -23.53 -2.78
C ILE A 119 -5.74 -23.78 -1.84
N CYS A 120 -4.61 -24.13 -2.40
CA CYS A 120 -3.36 -24.41 -1.70
C CYS A 120 -2.27 -23.48 -2.20
N ALA A 121 -1.25 -23.27 -1.38
CA ALA A 121 -0.04 -22.60 -1.77
C ALA A 121 1.03 -23.65 -2.13
N VAL A 122 1.60 -23.51 -3.31
CA VAL A 122 2.68 -24.37 -3.81
C VAL A 122 3.95 -23.55 -3.93
N LYS A 123 5.04 -24.07 -3.40
CA LYS A 123 6.36 -23.44 -3.47
C LYS A 123 6.80 -23.32 -4.92
N VAL A 124 7.23 -22.11 -5.30
CA VAL A 124 7.80 -21.82 -6.62
C VAL A 124 9.26 -22.26 -6.63
N GLU A 125 9.70 -22.92 -7.71
CA GLU A 125 11.05 -23.41 -7.82
C GLU A 125 12.06 -22.28 -8.01
N ASN A 126 13.09 -22.25 -7.15
CA ASN A 126 14.23 -21.33 -7.25
C ASN A 126 15.42 -22.08 -7.85
N GLU A 127 15.75 -21.80 -9.09
CA GLU A 127 16.86 -22.46 -9.78
C GLU A 127 18.25 -22.01 -9.29
N SER A 128 18.36 -20.86 -8.63
CA SER A 128 19.63 -20.35 -8.09
C SER A 128 19.99 -20.89 -6.71
N GLY A 129 19.01 -21.46 -6.00
CA GLY A 129 19.20 -21.98 -4.64
C GLY A 129 19.36 -20.95 -3.52
N GLU A 130 19.52 -19.67 -3.85
CA GLU A 130 19.58 -18.58 -2.86
C GLU A 130 18.17 -18.24 -2.38
N THR A 131 17.98 -18.09 -1.09
CA THR A 131 16.70 -17.72 -0.47
C THR A 131 16.79 -16.35 0.20
N GLY A 132 15.65 -15.70 0.35
CA GLY A 132 15.56 -14.43 1.07
C GLY A 132 14.15 -13.88 1.04
N ILE A 133 13.88 -12.91 1.90
CA ILE A 133 12.57 -12.26 1.98
C ILE A 133 12.36 -11.36 0.78
N TYR A 134 11.36 -11.70 -0.04
CA TYR A 134 10.99 -10.91 -1.21
C TYR A 134 10.02 -9.79 -0.81
N THR A 135 10.36 -8.55 -1.15
CA THR A 135 9.56 -7.37 -0.80
C THR A 135 8.90 -6.70 -2.02
N TYR A 136 9.31 -7.09 -3.23
CA TYR A 136 8.70 -6.66 -4.48
C TYR A 136 8.53 -7.82 -5.46
N PHE A 137 7.52 -7.70 -6.31
CA PHE A 137 7.23 -8.58 -7.44
C PHE A 137 6.62 -7.69 -8.54
N THR A 138 7.46 -7.17 -9.41
CA THR A 138 7.04 -6.18 -10.41
C THR A 138 6.99 -6.81 -11.78
N GLN A 139 5.80 -6.89 -12.34
CA GLN A 139 5.52 -7.51 -13.62
C GLN A 139 6.03 -6.68 -14.79
N PHE A 140 6.52 -7.39 -15.82
CA PHE A 140 6.88 -6.83 -17.12
C PHE A 140 6.67 -7.88 -18.22
N ARG A 141 6.85 -7.48 -19.48
CA ARG A 141 6.78 -8.40 -20.61
C ARG A 141 8.10 -8.48 -21.33
N LEU A 142 8.52 -9.71 -21.66
CA LEU A 142 9.60 -10.00 -22.61
C LEU A 142 8.97 -10.59 -23.87
N GLY A 143 8.82 -9.75 -24.90
CA GLY A 143 8.09 -10.14 -26.08
C GLY A 143 6.63 -10.48 -25.80
N LYS A 144 6.26 -11.78 -25.89
CA LYS A 144 4.91 -12.26 -25.58
C LYS A 144 4.78 -12.88 -24.18
N GLU A 145 5.89 -13.10 -23.50
CA GLU A 145 5.94 -13.80 -22.22
C GLU A 145 5.75 -12.80 -21.06
N ASN A 146 4.89 -13.16 -20.11
CA ASN A 146 4.75 -12.41 -18.86
C ASN A 146 5.85 -12.86 -17.89
N CYS A 147 6.59 -11.88 -17.42
CA CYS A 147 7.67 -12.08 -16.46
C CYS A 147 7.48 -11.16 -15.27
N ALA A 148 8.21 -11.40 -14.19
CA ALA A 148 8.30 -10.47 -13.09
C ALA A 148 9.74 -10.38 -12.56
N LEU A 149 10.14 -9.18 -12.18
CA LEU A 149 11.32 -8.98 -11.35
C LEU A 149 10.91 -9.06 -9.89
N LEU A 150 11.59 -9.92 -9.14
CA LEU A 150 11.34 -10.10 -7.71
C LEU A 150 12.64 -10.04 -6.93
N GLY A 151 12.55 -9.70 -5.66
CA GLY A 151 13.70 -9.62 -4.77
C GLY A 151 13.40 -8.84 -3.50
N GLY A 152 14.46 -8.51 -2.79
CA GLY A 152 14.37 -7.77 -1.55
C GLY A 152 15.74 -7.26 -1.09
N PRO A 153 15.80 -6.54 0.04
CA PRO A 153 17.02 -5.94 0.53
C PRO A 153 18.10 -6.94 0.96
N GLN A 154 17.76 -8.22 1.04
CA GLN A 154 18.70 -9.30 1.40
C GLN A 154 19.03 -10.23 0.25
N CYS A 155 18.25 -10.22 -0.84
CA CYS A 155 18.35 -11.20 -1.90
C CYS A 155 17.96 -10.65 -3.28
N GLY A 156 18.41 -11.31 -4.34
CA GLY A 156 18.04 -11.00 -5.73
C GLY A 156 18.85 -9.86 -6.34
N PRO A 157 18.35 -9.25 -7.41
CA PRO A 157 17.06 -9.50 -8.07
C PRO A 157 17.00 -10.80 -8.89
N TYR A 158 15.80 -11.35 -8.98
CA TYR A 158 15.52 -12.56 -9.76
C TYR A 158 14.49 -12.25 -10.84
N ILE A 159 14.53 -13.03 -11.94
CA ILE A 159 13.49 -13.02 -12.96
C ILE A 159 12.63 -14.27 -12.79
N TYR A 160 11.33 -14.05 -12.57
CA TYR A 160 10.29 -15.05 -12.62
C TYR A 160 9.72 -15.13 -14.03
N LYS A 161 9.51 -16.33 -14.54
CA LYS A 161 8.90 -16.61 -15.84
C LYS A 161 7.61 -17.41 -15.70
N GLU A 162 6.78 -17.40 -16.75
CA GLU A 162 5.49 -18.11 -16.76
C GLU A 162 5.62 -19.65 -16.59
N ASP A 163 6.78 -20.22 -16.83
CA ASP A 163 7.06 -21.65 -16.58
C ASP A 163 7.01 -22.02 -15.08
N GLY A 164 6.84 -21.03 -14.22
CA GLY A 164 6.70 -21.22 -12.78
C GLY A 164 8.02 -21.30 -12.02
N LYS A 165 9.11 -20.85 -12.62
CA LYS A 165 10.45 -20.81 -12.02
C LYS A 165 11.01 -19.41 -11.95
N TYR A 166 11.98 -19.20 -11.07
CA TYR A 166 12.72 -17.94 -11.02
C TYR A 166 14.22 -18.18 -10.84
N THR A 167 15.00 -17.31 -11.48
CA THR A 167 16.46 -17.40 -11.51
C THR A 167 17.07 -16.06 -11.13
N LEU A 168 18.24 -16.10 -10.47
CA LEU A 168 19.02 -14.90 -10.21
C LEU A 168 19.43 -14.26 -11.54
N ILE A 169 19.33 -12.91 -11.64
CA ILE A 169 19.83 -12.23 -12.83
C ILE A 169 21.33 -12.42 -12.98
N THR A 170 21.77 -12.48 -14.23
CA THR A 170 23.20 -12.48 -14.59
C THR A 170 23.64 -11.07 -14.90
N GLY A 171 24.84 -10.66 -14.48
CA GLY A 171 25.39 -9.32 -14.74
C GLY A 171 26.17 -8.77 -13.57
N ASP A 172 26.81 -7.61 -13.80
CA ASP A 172 27.78 -7.03 -12.88
C ASP A 172 27.11 -6.32 -11.69
N ASN A 173 25.92 -5.76 -11.89
CA ASN A 173 25.18 -5.08 -10.84
C ASN A 173 23.88 -5.83 -10.50
N LYS A 174 23.74 -6.18 -9.22
CA LYS A 174 22.57 -6.86 -8.67
C LYS A 174 22.04 -6.06 -7.47
N PRO A 175 21.38 -4.91 -7.71
CA PRO A 175 20.94 -4.05 -6.63
C PRO A 175 19.89 -4.76 -5.75
N LYS A 176 20.08 -4.72 -4.43
CA LYS A 176 19.18 -5.33 -3.45
C LYS A 176 18.07 -4.37 -3.07
N MET A 177 17.23 -4.06 -4.03
CA MET A 177 16.15 -3.08 -3.89
C MET A 177 15.05 -3.58 -2.95
N LYS A 178 14.34 -2.64 -2.33
CA LYS A 178 13.19 -2.94 -1.48
C LYS A 178 11.86 -2.70 -2.22
N ARG A 179 11.83 -1.73 -3.14
CA ARG A 179 10.67 -1.36 -3.96
C ARG A 179 11.08 -1.15 -5.40
N THR A 180 10.21 -1.53 -6.30
CA THR A 180 10.44 -1.37 -7.76
C THR A 180 9.18 -0.94 -8.48
N ALA A 181 9.36 -0.22 -9.59
CA ALA A 181 8.28 0.16 -10.49
C ALA A 181 8.76 0.11 -11.95
N MET A 182 7.89 -0.33 -12.86
CA MET A 182 8.12 -0.20 -14.30
C MET A 182 7.71 1.19 -14.76
N HIS A 183 8.57 1.83 -15.53
CA HIS A 183 8.31 3.13 -16.14
C HIS A 183 9.06 3.26 -17.45
N TYR A 184 8.34 3.56 -18.55
CA TYR A 184 8.88 3.71 -19.91
C TYR A 184 9.90 2.63 -20.32
N GLY A 185 9.51 1.35 -20.18
CA GLY A 185 10.34 0.21 -20.57
C GLY A 185 11.54 -0.07 -19.67
N ARG A 186 11.72 0.67 -18.59
CA ARG A 186 12.79 0.45 -17.60
C ARG A 186 12.22 0.05 -16.25
N MET A 187 12.94 -0.83 -15.55
CA MET A 187 12.69 -1.13 -14.15
C MET A 187 13.46 -0.12 -13.30
N PHE A 188 12.74 0.62 -12.46
CA PHE A 188 13.32 1.50 -11.45
C PHE A 188 13.20 0.85 -10.07
N GLY A 189 14.18 1.07 -9.21
CA GLY A 189 14.14 0.52 -7.87
C GLY A 189 14.94 1.31 -6.85
N VAL A 190 14.48 1.23 -5.60
CA VAL A 190 15.03 1.98 -4.45
C VAL A 190 15.13 1.11 -3.21
N GLY A 191 15.78 1.63 -2.16
CA GLY A 191 15.88 0.96 -0.86
C GLY A 191 16.94 -0.13 -0.82
N ASP A 192 17.99 -0.01 -1.63
CA ASP A 192 19.17 -0.86 -1.54
C ASP A 192 19.96 -0.50 -0.27
N PRO A 193 20.14 -1.43 0.69
CA PRO A 193 20.86 -1.13 1.93
C PRO A 193 22.31 -0.69 1.74
N GLY A 194 22.96 -1.13 0.66
CA GLY A 194 24.31 -0.72 0.31
C GLY A 194 24.39 0.69 -0.28
N TYR A 195 23.28 1.15 -0.85
CA TYR A 195 23.18 2.43 -1.55
C TYR A 195 21.80 3.08 -1.32
N PRO A 196 21.49 3.49 -0.10
CA PRO A 196 20.13 3.88 0.29
C PRO A 196 19.60 5.15 -0.38
N GLN A 197 20.50 5.95 -0.97
CA GLN A 197 20.17 7.18 -1.70
C GLN A 197 20.16 6.99 -3.21
N ARG A 198 20.32 5.76 -3.71
CA ARG A 198 20.29 5.50 -5.15
C ARG A 198 18.91 5.09 -5.63
N ILE A 199 18.57 5.65 -6.78
CA ILE A 199 17.50 5.16 -7.64
C ILE A 199 18.19 4.33 -8.72
N TRP A 200 18.09 3.02 -8.65
CA TRP A 200 18.60 2.12 -9.68
C TRP A 200 17.63 2.09 -10.86
N PHE A 201 18.15 2.00 -12.08
CA PHE A 201 17.33 1.76 -13.27
C PHE A 201 17.98 0.75 -14.20
N SER A 202 17.14 -0.07 -14.85
CA SER A 202 17.59 -1.06 -15.83
C SER A 202 17.81 -0.46 -17.21
N ALA A 203 18.40 -1.24 -18.11
CA ALA A 203 18.34 -0.97 -19.53
C ALA A 203 16.88 -0.94 -20.02
N ILE A 204 16.63 -0.28 -21.15
CA ILE A 204 15.31 -0.24 -21.82
C ILE A 204 14.96 -1.66 -22.28
N ASP A 205 13.72 -2.08 -22.01
CA ASP A 205 13.18 -3.40 -22.37
C ASP A 205 13.98 -4.61 -21.85
N GLU A 206 14.96 -4.36 -20.96
CA GLU A 206 15.77 -5.36 -20.28
C GLU A 206 15.71 -5.17 -18.75
N PRO A 207 14.59 -5.48 -18.08
CA PRO A 207 14.35 -5.15 -16.67
C PRO A 207 15.33 -5.79 -15.69
N GLY A 208 16.07 -6.82 -16.09
CA GLY A 208 17.11 -7.46 -15.29
C GLY A 208 18.53 -6.93 -15.53
N ASN A 209 18.72 -6.00 -16.47
CA ASN A 209 20.04 -5.47 -16.82
C ASN A 209 20.31 -4.14 -16.13
N PHE A 210 21.02 -4.15 -15.01
CA PHE A 210 21.44 -2.98 -14.23
C PHE A 210 22.91 -2.60 -14.44
N ALA A 211 23.54 -3.05 -15.54
CA ALA A 211 24.91 -2.67 -15.86
C ALA A 211 25.01 -1.15 -16.06
N VAL A 212 25.96 -0.51 -15.38
CA VAL A 212 26.16 0.94 -15.47
C VAL A 212 26.89 1.29 -16.75
N SER A 213 26.16 1.81 -17.73
CA SER A 213 26.73 2.30 -19.00
C SER A 213 25.81 3.32 -19.66
N GLU A 214 26.30 4.04 -20.65
CA GLU A 214 25.51 5.06 -21.37
C GLU A 214 24.30 4.47 -22.12
N THR A 215 24.31 3.18 -22.44
CA THR A 215 23.27 2.54 -23.25
C THR A 215 22.48 1.46 -22.50
N ALA A 216 22.88 1.10 -21.28
CA ALA A 216 22.23 0.06 -20.49
C ALA A 216 21.49 0.66 -19.29
N GLY A 217 21.77 0.16 -18.10
CA GLY A 217 21.22 0.66 -16.85
C GLY A 217 22.11 1.67 -16.17
N GLY A 218 21.77 2.00 -14.94
CA GLY A 218 22.56 2.94 -14.14
C GLY A 218 21.88 3.26 -12.81
N TYR A 219 22.28 4.38 -12.25
CA TYR A 219 21.66 4.92 -11.04
C TYR A 219 21.67 6.44 -11.02
N ILE A 220 20.76 7.02 -10.25
CA ILE A 220 20.69 8.44 -9.93
C ILE A 220 20.84 8.57 -8.42
N GLU A 221 21.66 9.50 -7.95
CA GLU A 221 21.79 9.78 -6.53
C GLU A 221 20.85 10.91 -6.12
N ILE A 222 20.14 10.68 -5.01
CA ILE A 222 19.21 11.64 -4.41
C ILE A 222 20.01 12.56 -3.48
N SER A 223 19.55 13.81 -3.38
CA SER A 223 20.11 14.77 -2.41
C SER A 223 19.95 14.29 -0.96
N ASP A 224 20.96 14.48 -0.14
CA ASP A 224 20.97 14.16 1.29
C ASP A 224 19.82 14.82 2.08
N MET A 225 19.28 15.93 1.61
CA MET A 225 18.23 16.69 2.30
C MET A 225 16.90 15.94 2.43
N THR A 226 16.61 15.00 1.54
CA THR A 226 15.36 14.22 1.56
C THR A 226 15.52 12.85 2.24
N GLY A 227 16.75 12.48 2.59
CA GLY A 227 17.07 11.21 3.19
C GLY A 227 16.99 10.03 2.23
N ASN A 228 16.96 8.82 2.76
CA ASN A 228 16.95 7.58 1.98
C ASN A 228 15.67 7.45 1.16
N ALA A 229 15.78 6.89 -0.05
CA ALA A 229 14.62 6.51 -0.85
C ALA A 229 13.93 5.27 -0.26
N ILE A 230 12.62 5.37 -0.06
CA ILE A 230 11.81 4.34 0.60
C ILE A 230 10.77 3.69 -0.31
N ASP A 231 10.29 4.43 -1.33
CA ASP A 231 9.34 3.89 -2.30
C ASP A 231 9.49 4.58 -3.66
N VAL A 232 9.03 3.92 -4.71
CA VAL A 232 9.02 4.43 -6.08
C VAL A 232 7.72 4.06 -6.77
N VAL A 233 7.08 5.05 -7.38
CA VAL A 233 5.75 4.91 -7.98
C VAL A 233 5.75 5.52 -9.38
N SER A 234 5.44 4.71 -10.39
CA SER A 234 5.13 5.19 -11.74
C SER A 234 3.69 5.65 -11.78
N TYR A 235 3.47 6.93 -12.07
CA TYR A 235 2.13 7.49 -12.14
C TYR A 235 2.03 8.52 -13.27
N PHE A 236 1.20 8.22 -14.27
CA PHE A 236 1.20 8.91 -15.57
C PHE A 236 2.62 8.99 -16.17
N ASP A 237 3.03 10.16 -16.60
CA ASP A 237 4.32 10.40 -17.27
C ASP A 237 5.47 10.70 -16.29
N THR A 238 5.25 10.53 -14.99
CA THR A 238 6.21 10.87 -13.95
C THR A 238 6.51 9.67 -13.06
N LEU A 239 7.77 9.47 -12.76
CA LEU A 239 8.20 8.54 -11.73
C LEU A 239 8.40 9.32 -10.43
N TYR A 240 7.56 9.06 -9.43
CA TYR A 240 7.69 9.67 -8.12
C TYR A 240 8.55 8.80 -7.21
N VAL A 241 9.54 9.43 -6.61
CA VAL A 241 10.44 8.79 -5.64
C VAL A 241 10.13 9.36 -4.27
N PHE A 242 9.63 8.50 -3.40
CA PHE A 242 9.37 8.84 -2.01
C PHE A 242 10.64 8.61 -1.21
N CYS A 243 11.09 9.65 -0.55
CA CYS A 243 12.22 9.64 0.37
C CYS A 243 11.71 9.74 1.81
N ARG A 244 12.59 9.49 2.78
CA ARG A 244 12.22 9.56 4.19
C ARG A 244 11.61 10.90 4.59
N TYR A 245 12.11 12.01 4.02
CA TYR A 245 11.70 13.38 4.35
C TYR A 245 11.30 14.20 3.14
N GLY A 246 10.86 13.58 2.07
CA GLY A 246 10.44 14.32 0.89
C GLY A 246 10.02 13.47 -0.28
N ILE A 247 9.65 14.13 -1.35
CA ILE A 247 9.23 13.49 -2.60
C ILE A 247 9.96 14.17 -3.76
N ALA A 248 10.54 13.38 -4.62
CA ALA A 248 11.13 13.85 -5.86
C ALA A 248 10.34 13.32 -7.07
N ALA A 249 10.26 14.12 -8.11
CA ALA A 249 9.72 13.74 -9.41
C ALA A 249 10.91 13.50 -10.37
N LEU A 250 10.95 12.32 -10.97
CA LEU A 250 11.96 11.95 -11.95
C LEU A 250 11.32 11.92 -13.35
N ASN A 251 11.84 12.76 -14.24
CA ASN A 251 11.49 12.74 -15.65
C ASN A 251 12.45 11.83 -16.41
N THR A 252 11.90 10.87 -17.14
CA THR A 252 12.66 9.82 -17.86
C THR A 252 12.23 9.69 -19.33
N LEU A 253 11.57 10.72 -19.88
CA LEU A 253 11.03 10.70 -21.26
C LEU A 253 12.09 10.74 -22.36
N SER A 254 13.36 10.98 -22.01
CA SER A 254 14.47 11.09 -22.94
C SER A 254 15.53 10.01 -22.72
N VAL A 255 16.69 10.18 -23.36
CA VAL A 255 17.86 9.34 -23.10
C VAL A 255 18.34 9.55 -21.66
N GLN A 256 18.96 8.53 -21.08
CA GLN A 256 19.32 8.54 -19.65
C GLN A 256 20.24 9.70 -19.22
N SER A 257 21.03 10.29 -20.13
CA SER A 257 21.82 11.50 -19.85
C SER A 257 20.96 12.73 -19.51
N ASP A 258 19.72 12.74 -19.95
CA ASP A 258 18.80 13.86 -19.82
C ASP A 258 17.77 13.62 -18.70
N PHE A 259 17.90 12.54 -17.93
CA PHE A 259 17.05 12.31 -16.78
C PHE A 259 17.18 13.47 -15.80
N SER A 260 16.05 14.02 -15.39
CA SER A 260 16.03 15.14 -14.46
C SER A 260 15.24 14.78 -13.21
N LEU A 261 15.84 14.99 -12.06
CA LEU A 261 15.25 14.78 -10.74
C LEU A 261 14.95 16.14 -10.08
N GLU A 262 13.70 16.38 -9.72
CA GLU A 262 13.25 17.59 -9.05
C GLU A 262 12.61 17.25 -7.70
N ASN A 263 13.05 17.90 -6.62
CA ASN A 263 12.40 17.78 -5.32
C ASN A 263 11.13 18.64 -5.31
N ILE A 264 9.96 17.99 -5.22
CA ILE A 264 8.65 18.63 -5.27
C ILE A 264 8.01 18.83 -3.90
N TYR A 265 8.50 18.13 -2.88
CA TYR A 265 7.97 18.23 -1.52
C TYR A 265 9.03 17.91 -0.48
N TYR A 266 9.06 18.69 0.59
CA TYR A 266 9.86 18.45 1.80
C TYR A 266 8.90 18.23 2.97
N SER A 267 9.13 17.18 3.72
CA SER A 267 8.31 16.78 4.86
C SER A 267 9.02 17.06 6.18
N ASP A 268 8.31 17.68 7.13
CA ASP A 268 8.81 17.90 8.49
C ASP A 268 8.87 16.62 9.34
N SER A 269 8.36 15.51 8.82
CA SER A 269 8.41 14.20 9.48
C SER A 269 8.62 13.08 8.48
N GLU A 270 9.04 11.93 9.00
CA GLU A 270 9.24 10.74 8.16
C GLU A 270 7.96 10.33 7.45
N ILE A 271 8.07 10.07 6.14
CA ILE A 271 7.05 9.39 5.36
C ILE A 271 7.07 7.91 5.76
N ILE A 272 5.90 7.38 6.12
CA ILE A 272 5.76 6.00 6.60
C ILE A 272 5.93 5.04 5.44
N GLU A 273 6.89 4.15 5.57
CA GLU A 273 7.13 3.11 4.58
C GLU A 273 5.92 2.18 4.45
N GLY A 274 5.56 1.83 3.20
CA GLY A 274 4.39 1.01 2.89
C GLY A 274 3.05 1.74 2.92
N SER A 275 3.02 3.03 3.27
CA SER A 275 1.81 3.84 3.21
C SER A 275 1.53 4.42 1.82
N VAL A 276 2.51 4.41 0.94
CA VAL A 276 2.41 5.00 -0.40
C VAL A 276 1.51 4.14 -1.28
N CYS A 277 0.46 4.73 -1.84
CA CYS A 277 -0.50 4.01 -2.66
C CYS A 277 -1.10 4.90 -3.75
N VAL A 278 -1.17 4.40 -4.98
CA VAL A 278 -1.89 5.07 -6.07
C VAL A 278 -3.39 4.87 -5.87
N CYS A 279 -4.10 5.97 -5.70
CA CYS A 279 -5.53 6.00 -5.39
C CYS A 279 -6.30 6.82 -6.43
N GLY A 280 -6.66 6.20 -7.54
CA GLY A 280 -7.34 6.88 -8.64
C GLY A 280 -6.46 7.96 -9.28
N ASN A 281 -6.83 9.22 -9.12
CA ASN A 281 -6.15 10.38 -9.71
C ASN A 281 -5.11 11.05 -8.78
N ARG A 282 -4.64 10.36 -7.75
CA ARG A 282 -3.66 10.88 -6.78
C ARG A 282 -2.87 9.75 -6.13
N ILE A 283 -1.78 10.11 -5.50
CA ILE A 283 -1.01 9.19 -4.66
C ILE A 283 -1.25 9.60 -3.21
N LEU A 284 -1.67 8.66 -2.36
CA LEU A 284 -1.78 8.88 -0.92
C LEU A 284 -0.54 8.33 -0.22
N PHE A 285 -0.13 9.03 0.82
CA PHE A 285 0.95 8.61 1.71
C PHE A 285 0.72 9.14 3.13
N ALA A 286 1.31 8.53 4.11
CA ALA A 286 1.16 8.90 5.50
C ALA A 286 2.49 9.36 6.12
N THR A 287 2.38 10.23 7.11
CA THR A 287 3.42 10.61 8.05
C THR A 287 2.85 10.46 9.47
N ARG A 288 3.67 10.65 10.49
CA ARG A 288 3.16 10.70 11.87
C ARG A 288 2.18 11.85 12.14
N TYR A 289 2.06 12.81 11.24
CA TYR A 289 1.13 13.94 11.37
C TYR A 289 -0.15 13.77 10.56
N GLY A 290 -0.30 12.65 9.87
CA GLY A 290 -1.51 12.36 9.13
C GLY A 290 -1.26 11.80 7.73
N VAL A 291 -2.34 11.74 6.95
CA VAL A 291 -2.33 11.28 5.56
C VAL A 291 -2.41 12.47 4.62
N TYR A 292 -1.63 12.40 3.57
CA TYR A 292 -1.49 13.43 2.54
C TYR A 292 -1.79 12.84 1.16
N ALA A 293 -2.26 13.70 0.27
CA ALA A 293 -2.48 13.39 -1.14
C ALA A 293 -1.52 14.20 -2.01
N LEU A 294 -0.79 13.52 -2.88
CA LEU A 294 0.01 14.10 -3.95
C LEU A 294 -0.79 14.06 -5.25
N SER A 295 -0.90 15.21 -5.93
CA SER A 295 -1.51 15.35 -7.25
C SER A 295 -0.63 16.27 -8.09
N GLY A 296 0.06 15.73 -9.08
CA GLY A 296 1.14 16.43 -9.77
C GLY A 296 2.26 16.80 -8.79
N SER A 297 2.54 18.10 -8.62
CA SER A 297 3.53 18.61 -7.64
C SER A 297 2.89 19.15 -6.35
N THR A 298 1.56 19.04 -6.21
CA THR A 298 0.85 19.61 -5.06
C THR A 298 0.57 18.54 -4.01
N VAL A 299 0.99 18.80 -2.77
CA VAL A 299 0.72 17.95 -1.61
C VAL A 299 -0.31 18.63 -0.71
N THR A 300 -1.38 17.91 -0.38
CA THR A 300 -2.45 18.40 0.50
C THR A 300 -2.77 17.38 1.59
N LYS A 301 -2.97 17.84 2.82
CA LYS A 301 -3.39 16.97 3.92
C LYS A 301 -4.87 16.59 3.77
N VAL A 302 -5.17 15.29 3.86
CA VAL A 302 -6.54 14.76 3.75
C VAL A 302 -7.09 14.23 5.06
N SER A 303 -6.27 14.14 6.09
CA SER A 303 -6.64 13.60 7.41
C SER A 303 -6.98 14.65 8.46
N GLY A 304 -7.18 15.94 8.10
CA GLY A 304 -7.36 17.01 9.08
C GLY A 304 -8.44 16.71 10.13
N LYS A 305 -9.56 16.09 9.75
CA LYS A 305 -10.63 15.71 10.68
C LYS A 305 -10.28 14.61 11.69
N ILE A 306 -9.18 13.90 11.47
CA ILE A 306 -8.74 12.80 12.35
C ILE A 306 -7.31 13.01 12.88
N ASP A 307 -6.85 14.22 12.96
CA ASP A 307 -5.47 14.53 13.39
C ASP A 307 -5.15 13.96 14.78
N GLY A 308 -6.06 14.03 15.74
CA GLY A 308 -5.90 13.42 17.06
C GLY A 308 -5.67 11.90 17.04
N PHE A 309 -6.05 11.21 15.95
CA PHE A 309 -5.79 9.79 15.81
C PHE A 309 -4.29 9.48 15.72
N PHE A 310 -3.50 10.36 15.08
CA PHE A 310 -2.09 10.13 14.78
C PHE A 310 -1.15 10.38 15.94
N GLU A 311 -1.58 11.03 17.03
CA GLU A 311 -0.75 11.36 18.17
C GLU A 311 -0.02 10.16 18.79
N ASN A 312 -0.65 8.99 18.76
CA ASN A 312 -0.15 7.77 19.37
C ASN A 312 0.17 6.66 18.37
N VAL A 313 0.20 6.96 17.07
CA VAL A 313 0.52 5.97 16.03
C VAL A 313 2.02 5.70 16.03
N VAL A 314 2.39 4.44 16.16
CA VAL A 314 3.77 3.97 16.04
C VAL A 314 3.99 3.58 14.59
N CYS A 315 4.63 4.48 13.85
CA CYS A 315 4.95 4.25 12.45
C CYS A 315 6.12 3.28 12.31
N LYS A 316 5.80 2.05 12.00
CA LYS A 316 6.75 1.02 11.54
C LYS A 316 6.32 0.56 10.16
N GLU A 317 6.74 -0.58 9.71
CA GLU A 317 6.39 -1.12 8.40
C GLU A 317 4.86 -1.28 8.23
N GLU A 318 4.22 -0.23 7.75
CA GLU A 318 2.78 -0.23 7.47
C GLU A 318 2.50 -0.88 6.09
N THR A 319 1.25 -1.20 5.85
CA THR A 319 0.81 -1.65 4.52
C THR A 319 -0.42 -0.89 4.09
N SER A 320 -0.49 -0.58 2.82
CA SER A 320 -1.63 0.14 2.25
C SER A 320 -2.10 -0.48 0.94
N VAL A 321 -3.36 -0.25 0.62
CA VAL A 321 -3.96 -0.69 -0.64
C VAL A 321 -5.12 0.22 -1.01
N TYR A 322 -5.38 0.35 -2.31
CA TYR A 322 -6.53 1.03 -2.85
C TYR A 322 -7.49 0.03 -3.47
N PHE A 323 -8.73 0.01 -2.99
CA PHE A 323 -9.76 -0.86 -3.51
C PHE A 323 -11.13 -0.19 -3.44
N ALA A 324 -11.95 -0.33 -4.49
CA ALA A 324 -13.34 0.14 -4.56
C ALA A 324 -13.53 1.61 -4.12
N GLY A 325 -12.63 2.50 -4.55
CA GLY A 325 -12.70 3.93 -4.20
C GLY A 325 -12.18 4.28 -2.80
N GLN A 326 -11.64 3.31 -2.07
CA GLN A 326 -11.17 3.47 -0.70
C GLN A 326 -9.67 3.17 -0.58
N TYR A 327 -8.99 3.99 0.20
CA TYR A 327 -7.61 3.76 0.64
C TYR A 327 -7.64 3.11 2.01
N PHE A 328 -6.99 1.98 2.12
CA PHE A 328 -6.81 1.22 3.36
C PHE A 328 -5.36 1.39 3.81
N LEU A 329 -5.16 1.72 5.07
CA LEU A 329 -3.84 1.85 5.70
C LEU A 329 -3.85 1.10 7.03
N SER A 330 -2.94 0.14 7.21
CA SER A 330 -2.76 -0.49 8.51
C SER A 330 -2.19 0.51 9.52
N PHE A 331 -2.46 0.31 10.80
CA PHE A 331 -1.88 1.11 11.87
C PHE A 331 -1.60 0.30 13.11
N ASN A 332 -0.61 0.76 13.89
CA ASN A 332 -0.31 0.30 15.23
C ASN A 332 -0.12 1.51 16.15
N LYS A 333 -0.69 1.48 17.35
CA LYS A 333 -0.55 2.53 18.34
C LYS A 333 0.33 2.10 19.50
N SER A 334 0.89 3.07 20.21
CA SER A 334 1.78 2.85 21.36
C SER A 334 1.10 2.13 22.53
N ASP A 335 -0.22 2.22 22.64
CA ASP A 335 -1.05 1.52 23.62
C ASP A 335 -1.38 0.07 23.22
N GLY A 336 -0.90 -0.39 22.07
CA GLY A 336 -1.14 -1.72 21.51
C GLY A 336 -2.41 -1.82 20.67
N ALA A 337 -3.20 -0.77 20.52
CA ALA A 337 -4.31 -0.75 19.59
C ALA A 337 -3.81 -0.83 18.15
N LYS A 338 -4.43 -1.71 17.36
CA LYS A 338 -4.04 -1.96 15.97
C LYS A 338 -5.25 -2.19 15.08
N GLY A 339 -5.09 -1.94 13.79
CA GLY A 339 -6.19 -2.09 12.84
C GLY A 339 -5.91 -1.47 11.49
N MET A 340 -6.95 -0.92 10.89
CA MET A 340 -6.86 -0.20 9.62
C MET A 340 -7.62 1.12 9.69
N LEU A 341 -7.03 2.15 9.09
CA LEU A 341 -7.70 3.36 8.68
C LEU A 341 -8.23 3.16 7.26
N ILE A 342 -9.45 3.61 7.01
CA ILE A 342 -10.09 3.54 5.71
C ILE A 342 -10.52 4.95 5.33
N PHE A 343 -10.04 5.43 4.19
CA PHE A 343 -10.43 6.71 3.62
C PHE A 343 -11.23 6.51 2.34
N ASP A 344 -12.47 6.92 2.35
CA ASP A 344 -13.32 6.93 1.16
C ASP A 344 -13.04 8.21 0.35
N LEU A 345 -12.52 8.04 -0.87
CA LEU A 345 -12.09 9.16 -1.71
C LEU A 345 -13.24 10.00 -2.23
N LEU A 346 -14.42 9.41 -2.38
CA LEU A 346 -15.59 10.09 -2.92
C LEU A 346 -16.27 10.94 -1.85
N SER A 347 -16.59 10.34 -0.71
CA SER A 347 -17.24 11.02 0.41
C SER A 347 -16.26 11.84 1.28
N ARG A 348 -14.95 11.61 1.13
CA ARG A 348 -13.88 12.16 1.96
C ARG A 348 -14.03 11.85 3.45
N GLN A 349 -14.63 10.72 3.77
CA GLN A 349 -14.86 10.27 5.13
C GLN A 349 -13.82 9.26 5.56
N TRP A 350 -13.47 9.33 6.85
CA TRP A 350 -12.57 8.38 7.50
C TRP A 350 -13.34 7.38 8.32
N GLN A 351 -12.84 6.16 8.37
CA GLN A 351 -13.39 5.06 9.16
C GLN A 351 -12.23 4.35 9.85
N ILE A 352 -12.46 3.89 11.08
CA ILE A 352 -11.49 3.12 11.85
C ILE A 352 -12.00 1.69 11.98
N PHE A 353 -11.20 0.74 11.55
CA PHE A 353 -11.38 -0.67 11.83
C PHE A 353 -10.35 -1.11 12.86
N SER A 354 -10.79 -1.47 14.05
CA SER A 354 -9.94 -1.91 15.16
C SER A 354 -10.00 -3.42 15.34
N GLY A 355 -8.87 -4.02 15.71
CA GLY A 355 -8.75 -5.44 16.06
C GLY A 355 -7.59 -6.13 15.36
N THR A 356 -7.66 -6.34 14.06
CA THR A 356 -6.63 -7.06 13.30
C THR A 356 -5.86 -6.10 12.39
N MET A 357 -4.54 -6.10 12.53
CA MET A 357 -3.64 -5.40 11.61
C MET A 357 -3.11 -6.41 10.59
N PRO A 358 -3.37 -6.23 9.28
CA PRO A 358 -2.77 -7.06 8.26
C PRO A 358 -1.27 -6.78 8.13
N SER A 359 -0.47 -7.80 7.97
CA SER A 359 0.97 -7.69 7.67
C SER A 359 1.21 -7.31 6.20
N SER A 360 0.29 -7.68 5.33
CA SER A 360 0.32 -7.32 3.91
C SER A 360 -1.08 -7.28 3.34
N MET A 361 -1.30 -6.40 2.38
CA MET A 361 -2.56 -6.26 1.65
C MET A 361 -2.29 -6.30 0.14
N ALA A 362 -3.17 -6.96 -0.60
CA ALA A 362 -3.20 -6.96 -2.05
C ALA A 362 -4.65 -6.97 -2.54
N VAL A 363 -4.87 -6.43 -3.74
CA VAL A 363 -6.18 -6.43 -4.38
C VAL A 363 -6.30 -7.67 -5.24
N PHE A 364 -7.39 -8.39 -5.07
CA PHE A 364 -7.76 -9.47 -5.95
C PHE A 364 -8.68 -8.96 -7.06
N ARG A 365 -8.29 -9.15 -8.31
CA ARG A 365 -9.12 -8.87 -9.46
C ARG A 365 -9.63 -10.18 -10.04
N GLY A 366 -10.84 -10.56 -9.68
CA GLY A 366 -11.51 -11.74 -10.22
C GLY A 366 -12.11 -11.50 -11.60
N LYS A 367 -12.59 -12.58 -12.21
CA LYS A 367 -13.17 -12.63 -13.56
C LYS A 367 -14.43 -11.74 -13.76
N ASN A 368 -15.02 -11.22 -12.70
CA ASN A 368 -16.31 -10.51 -12.69
C ASN A 368 -16.25 -9.12 -12.02
N GLU A 369 -15.09 -8.51 -11.94
CA GLU A 369 -14.94 -7.14 -11.45
C GLU A 369 -14.25 -6.23 -12.46
#